data_509ca5a7948666ddb42ab9a99b29de98
#
_entry.id   509ca5a7948666ddb42ab9a99b29de98
#
_cell.length_a   1.000
_cell.length_b   1.000
_cell.length_c   1.000
_cell.angle_alpha   90.00
_cell.angle_beta   90.00
_cell.angle_gamma   90.00
#
_symmetry.space_group_name_H-M   'P 1'
#
loop_
_entity.id
_entity.type
_entity.pdbx_description
1 polymer ?
#
loop_
_entity_poly.entity_id
_entity_poly.type
_entity_poly.pdbx_seq_one_letter_code
_entity_poly.pdbx_strand_id
1 'polypeptide(L)'
;MHDLIKYLTEWELELAEGICSNLHPDALFHHDDWGGLDSTFMSPAMFDEFLLEPYKEIYGYYHSHGVELVIHHSDSYAATLVPSMIEMGIDVWQGCMETNN
;
A
#
# COMPACT_ATOMS: atom_id res chain seq x y z
N MET A 1 15.02 3.11 11.64
CA MET A 1 13.83 3.18 10.76
C MET A 1 13.55 1.86 10.07
N HIS A 2 14.54 1.26 9.41
CA HIS A 2 14.36 -0.04 8.74
C HIS A 2 13.90 -1.15 9.68
N ASP A 3 14.44 -1.22 10.89
CA ASP A 3 14.06 -2.26 11.85
C ASP A 3 12.61 -2.14 12.31
N LEU A 4 12.12 -0.92 12.51
CA LEU A 4 10.73 -0.67 12.87
C LEU A 4 9.80 -1.06 11.74
N ILE A 5 10.13 -0.67 10.52
CA ILE A 5 9.33 -0.99 9.33
C ILE A 5 9.29 -2.50 9.11
N LYS A 6 10.42 -3.19 9.28
CA LYS A 6 10.48 -4.64 9.17
C LYS A 6 9.56 -5.32 10.20
N TYR A 7 9.58 -4.85 11.44
CA TYR A 7 8.72 -5.36 12.50
C TYR A 7 7.23 -5.19 12.13
N LEU A 8 6.85 -4.00 11.68
CA LEU A 8 5.48 -3.70 11.26
C LEU A 8 5.07 -4.52 10.05
N THR A 9 5.97 -4.72 9.09
CA THR A 9 5.72 -5.54 7.90
C THR A 9 5.45 -6.99 8.29
N GLU A 10 6.22 -7.55 9.20
CA GLU A 10 6.00 -8.91 9.70
C GLU A 10 4.64 -9.04 10.38
N TRP A 11 4.23 -8.05 11.15
CA TRP A 11 2.91 -8.01 11.77
C TRP A 11 1.79 -7.96 10.73
N GLU A 12 1.94 -7.11 9.71
CA GLU A 12 0.98 -7.01 8.60
C GLU A 12 0.88 -8.32 7.81
N LEU A 13 2.01 -9.01 7.61
CA LEU A 13 2.01 -10.30 6.93
C LEU A 13 1.32 -11.39 7.74
N GLU A 14 1.47 -11.39 9.06
CA GLU A 14 0.73 -12.30 9.93
C GLU A 14 -0.78 -12.03 9.86
N LEU A 15 -1.16 -10.76 9.85
CA LEU A 15 -2.56 -10.36 9.69
C LEU A 15 -3.10 -10.83 8.32
N ALA A 16 -2.33 -10.64 7.26
CA ALA A 16 -2.68 -11.06 5.92
C ALA A 16 -2.90 -12.59 5.83
N GLU A 17 -2.03 -13.36 6.47
CA GLU A 17 -2.18 -14.80 6.56
C GLU A 17 -3.51 -15.19 7.21
N GLY A 18 -3.85 -14.56 8.33
CA GLY A 18 -5.11 -14.81 9.03
C GLY A 18 -6.32 -14.44 8.19
N ILE A 19 -6.29 -13.30 7.51
CA ILE A 19 -7.37 -12.84 6.63
C ILE A 19 -7.57 -13.80 5.46
N CYS A 20 -6.49 -14.14 4.75
CA CYS A 20 -6.57 -15.01 3.58
C CYS A 20 -7.01 -16.43 3.95
N SER A 21 -6.52 -16.95 5.08
CA SER A 21 -6.84 -18.32 5.53
C SER A 21 -8.29 -18.47 6.01
N ASN A 22 -8.83 -17.44 6.66
CA ASN A 22 -10.13 -17.53 7.32
C ASN A 22 -11.28 -16.91 6.52
N LEU A 23 -11.01 -15.85 5.75
CA LEU A 23 -12.07 -15.09 5.06
C LEU A 23 -12.05 -15.30 3.55
N HIS A 24 -10.95 -15.72 2.96
CA HIS A 24 -10.78 -15.93 1.51
C HIS A 24 -11.31 -14.73 0.68
N PRO A 25 -10.84 -13.51 0.92
CA PRO A 25 -11.39 -12.33 0.25
C PRO A 25 -11.02 -12.30 -1.23
N ASP A 26 -11.94 -11.75 -2.04
CA ASP A 26 -11.70 -11.51 -3.47
C ASP A 26 -10.99 -10.18 -3.70
N ALA A 27 -11.18 -9.23 -2.79
CA ALA A 27 -10.58 -7.91 -2.86
C ALA A 27 -10.13 -7.44 -1.49
N LEU A 28 -9.06 -6.66 -1.45
CA LEU A 28 -8.57 -5.99 -0.26
C LEU A 28 -8.78 -4.49 -0.43
N PHE A 29 -9.32 -3.84 0.60
CA PHE A 29 -9.35 -2.40 0.71
C PHE A 29 -8.46 -1.99 1.88
N HIS A 30 -7.31 -1.40 1.58
CA HIS A 30 -6.31 -1.02 2.57
C HIS A 30 -6.18 0.50 2.59
N HIS A 31 -6.05 1.07 3.76
CA HIS A 31 -6.13 2.52 3.97
C HIS A 31 -4.85 3.04 4.58
N ASP A 32 -4.14 3.89 3.85
CA ASP A 32 -2.94 4.55 4.35
C ASP A 32 -2.66 5.81 3.52
N ASP A 33 -2.70 6.97 4.16
CA ASP A 33 -2.46 8.24 3.49
C ASP A 33 -0.96 8.52 3.43
N TRP A 34 -0.46 8.84 2.24
CA TRP A 34 0.96 9.10 2.00
C TRP A 34 1.29 10.57 1.75
N GLY A 35 0.33 11.43 1.94
CA GLY A 35 0.53 12.85 1.71
C GLY A 35 -0.46 13.72 2.43
N GLY A 36 -0.24 15.01 2.31
CA GLY A 36 -1.16 16.03 2.76
C GLY A 36 -1.96 16.60 1.60
N LEU A 37 -2.28 17.89 1.68
CA LEU A 37 -3.11 18.56 0.68
C LEU A 37 -2.35 18.83 -0.62
N ASP A 38 -1.08 19.23 -0.52
CA ASP A 38 -0.30 19.72 -1.67
C ASP A 38 0.93 18.88 -2.01
N SER A 39 1.34 17.96 -1.13
CA SER A 39 2.56 17.20 -1.30
C SER A 39 2.52 15.88 -0.55
N THR A 40 3.38 14.94 -0.96
CA THR A 40 3.63 13.72 -0.20
C THR A 40 4.36 14.05 1.10
N PHE A 41 4.21 13.19 2.13
CA PHE A 41 4.90 13.36 3.41
C PHE A 41 6.41 13.22 3.28
N MET A 42 6.86 12.47 2.29
CA MET A 42 8.28 12.26 2.01
C MET A 42 8.50 12.29 0.50
N SER A 43 9.74 12.50 0.07
CA SER A 43 10.08 12.46 -1.35
C SER A 43 9.80 11.07 -1.94
N PRO A 44 9.54 10.97 -3.26
CA PRO A 44 9.39 9.66 -3.90
C PRO A 44 10.61 8.75 -3.68
N ALA A 45 11.81 9.30 -3.68
CA ALA A 45 13.04 8.52 -3.42
C ALA A 45 13.05 7.95 -1.99
N MET A 46 12.65 8.74 -1.01
CA MET A 46 12.58 8.30 0.39
C MET A 46 11.45 7.28 0.59
N PHE A 47 10.32 7.50 -0.06
CA PHE A 47 9.22 6.54 -0.06
C PHE A 47 9.70 5.18 -0.59
N ASP A 48 10.39 5.17 -1.73
CA ASP A 48 10.88 3.94 -2.34
C ASP A 48 11.91 3.25 -1.44
N GLU A 49 12.79 4.02 -0.79
CA GLU A 49 13.79 3.44 0.11
C GLU A 49 13.17 2.71 1.29
N PHE A 50 12.15 3.30 1.93
CA PHE A 50 11.63 2.78 3.20
C PHE A 50 10.33 1.98 3.05
N LEU A 51 9.48 2.32 2.10
CA LEU A 51 8.11 1.79 2.05
C LEU A 51 7.79 0.94 0.84
N LEU A 52 8.47 1.12 -0.30
CA LEU A 52 8.10 0.39 -1.51
C LEU A 52 8.20 -1.13 -1.33
N GLU A 53 9.34 -1.64 -0.88
CA GLU A 53 9.52 -3.09 -0.70
C GLU A 53 8.58 -3.67 0.37
N PRO A 54 8.37 -3.04 1.55
CA PRO A 54 7.37 -3.49 2.50
C PRO A 54 5.97 -3.61 1.93
N TYR A 55 5.48 -2.59 1.23
CA TYR A 55 4.16 -2.65 0.60
C TYR A 55 4.08 -3.69 -0.51
N LYS A 56 5.13 -3.80 -1.32
CA LYS A 56 5.23 -4.80 -2.37
C LYS A 56 5.15 -6.21 -1.79
N GLU A 57 5.78 -6.45 -0.66
CA GLU A 57 5.73 -7.72 0.04
C GLU A 57 4.33 -8.01 0.60
N ILE A 58 3.70 -7.04 1.25
CA ILE A 58 2.35 -7.17 1.83
C ILE A 58 1.30 -7.39 0.72
N TYR A 59 1.26 -6.52 -0.27
CA TYR A 59 0.28 -6.64 -1.35
C TYR A 59 0.55 -7.84 -2.24
N GLY A 60 1.81 -8.18 -2.45
CA GLY A 60 2.19 -9.41 -3.15
C GLY A 60 1.70 -10.66 -2.44
N TYR A 61 1.73 -10.68 -1.11
CA TYR A 61 1.16 -11.78 -0.32
C TYR A 61 -0.33 -11.95 -0.61
N TYR A 62 -1.10 -10.86 -0.55
CA TYR A 62 -2.54 -10.91 -0.82
C TYR A 62 -2.82 -11.42 -2.23
N HIS A 63 -2.12 -10.89 -3.24
CA HIS A 63 -2.29 -11.35 -4.62
C HIS A 63 -1.95 -12.82 -4.81
N SER A 64 -0.89 -13.30 -4.17
CA SER A 64 -0.48 -14.71 -4.28
C SER A 64 -1.39 -15.67 -3.53
N HIS A 65 -2.26 -15.17 -2.66
CA HIS A 65 -3.18 -15.97 -1.84
C HIS A 65 -4.65 -15.76 -2.20
N GLY A 66 -4.93 -15.39 -3.44
CA GLY A 66 -6.27 -15.40 -4.00
C GLY A 66 -7.00 -14.07 -4.02
N VAL A 67 -6.38 -12.99 -3.56
CA VAL A 67 -6.98 -11.65 -3.65
C VAL A 67 -6.76 -11.11 -5.07
N GLU A 68 -7.84 -10.92 -5.82
CA GLU A 68 -7.77 -10.46 -7.20
C GLU A 68 -7.52 -8.97 -7.32
N LEU A 69 -8.08 -8.17 -6.41
CA LEU A 69 -7.98 -6.72 -6.45
C LEU A 69 -7.44 -6.17 -5.13
N VAL A 70 -6.37 -5.41 -5.21
CA VAL A 70 -5.87 -4.59 -4.12
C VAL A 70 -6.26 -3.15 -4.38
N ILE A 71 -7.13 -2.62 -3.52
CA ILE A 71 -7.62 -1.25 -3.57
C ILE A 71 -6.95 -0.49 -2.44
N HIS A 72 -6.16 0.51 -2.77
CA HIS A 72 -5.49 1.34 -1.78
C HIS A 72 -6.22 2.68 -1.64
N HIS A 73 -6.62 3.02 -0.43
CA HIS A 73 -7.18 4.33 -0.14
C HIS A 73 -6.08 5.27 0.32
N SER A 74 -5.94 6.39 -0.38
CA SER A 74 -5.14 7.52 0.05
C SER A 74 -5.86 8.81 -0.38
N ASP A 75 -6.45 9.49 0.59
CA ASP A 75 -7.16 10.74 0.38
C ASP A 75 -6.20 11.91 0.57
N SER A 76 -5.22 12.00 -0.34
CA SER A 76 -4.12 12.95 -0.22
C SER A 76 -3.47 13.22 -1.57
N TYR A 77 -2.54 14.18 -1.61
CA TYR A 77 -1.67 14.32 -2.76
C TYR A 77 -0.67 13.17 -2.77
N ALA A 78 -0.79 12.30 -3.75
CA ALA A 78 0.10 11.15 -3.92
C ALA A 78 0.38 10.83 -5.40
N ALA A 79 0.09 11.75 -6.31
CA ALA A 79 0.24 11.53 -7.75
C ALA A 79 1.68 11.15 -8.14
N THR A 80 2.67 11.70 -7.47
CA THR A 80 4.09 11.40 -7.73
C THR A 80 4.49 9.98 -7.29
N LEU A 81 3.66 9.30 -6.52
CA LEU A 81 3.89 7.93 -6.06
C LEU A 81 3.21 6.88 -6.94
N VAL A 82 2.49 7.28 -7.98
CA VAL A 82 1.77 6.34 -8.86
C VAL A 82 2.69 5.26 -9.45
N PRO A 83 3.88 5.57 -9.95
CA PRO A 83 4.78 4.51 -10.42
C PRO A 83 5.11 3.46 -9.36
N SER A 84 5.32 3.90 -8.12
CA SER A 84 5.56 2.99 -6.99
C SER A 84 4.30 2.19 -6.63
N MET A 85 3.12 2.80 -6.70
CA MET A 85 1.85 2.10 -6.50
C MET A 85 1.67 0.94 -7.48
N ILE A 86 2.00 1.16 -8.74
CA ILE A 86 1.92 0.13 -9.78
C ILE A 86 2.90 -1.01 -9.44
N GLU A 87 4.12 -0.69 -9.08
CA GLU A 87 5.14 -1.68 -8.76
C GLU A 87 4.78 -2.51 -7.53
N MET A 88 4.17 -1.90 -6.51
CA MET A 88 3.79 -2.63 -5.31
C MET A 88 2.52 -3.49 -5.47
N GLY A 89 1.83 -3.39 -6.59
CA GLY A 89 0.69 -4.25 -6.88
C GLY A 89 -0.68 -3.67 -6.54
N ILE A 90 -0.79 -2.36 -6.44
CA ILE A 90 -2.09 -1.69 -6.29
C ILE A 90 -2.82 -1.74 -7.63
N ASP A 91 -4.06 -2.21 -7.61
CA ASP A 91 -4.91 -2.27 -8.80
C ASP A 91 -5.79 -1.04 -8.93
N VAL A 92 -6.22 -0.46 -7.80
CA VAL A 92 -7.10 0.71 -7.77
C VAL A 92 -6.64 1.66 -6.68
N TRP A 93 -6.48 2.93 -7.03
CA TRP A 93 -6.29 4.00 -6.06
C TRP A 93 -7.63 4.70 -5.83
N GLN A 94 -8.19 4.52 -4.64
CA GLN A 94 -9.42 5.15 -4.21
C GLN A 94 -9.08 6.38 -3.35
N GLY A 95 -9.85 7.44 -3.48
CA GLY A 95 -9.57 8.70 -2.79
C GLY A 95 -8.70 9.66 -3.60
N CYS A 96 -8.41 9.34 -4.84
CA CYS A 96 -7.68 10.22 -5.76
C CYS A 96 -8.58 11.40 -6.14
N MET A 97 -8.35 12.53 -5.50
CA MET A 97 -9.14 13.73 -5.74
C MET A 97 -8.55 14.58 -6.87
N GLU A 98 -9.38 14.95 -7.80
CA GLU A 98 -9.03 15.79 -8.94
C GLU A 98 -8.44 17.14 -8.51
N THR A 99 -8.92 17.66 -7.40
CA THR A 99 -8.52 18.99 -6.92
C THR A 99 -7.09 19.07 -6.37
N ASN A 100 -6.50 17.94 -5.97
CA ASN A 100 -5.15 17.93 -5.43
C ASN A 100 -4.22 16.89 -6.09
N ASN A 101 -4.67 16.24 -7.12
CA ASN A 101 -3.89 15.30 -7.91
C ASN A 101 -4.06 15.57 -9.41
#